data_215b9bce38a78716e6500a9f4a85e077
#
_entry.id   215b9bce38a78716e6500a9f4a85e077
#
_cell.length_a   1.000
_cell.length_b   1.000
_cell.length_c   1.000
_cell.angle_alpha   90.00
_cell.angle_beta   90.00
_cell.angle_gamma   90.00
#
_symmetry.space_group_name_H-M   'P 1'
#
loop_
_entity.id
_entity.type
_entity.pdbx_description
1 polymer ?
#
loop_
_entity_poly.entity_id
_entity_poly.type
_entity_poly.pdbx_seq_one_letter_code
_entity_poly.pdbx_strand_id
1 'polypeptide(L)'
;MDQILSLLSETIPQARSLEQLARPLLSLLSQITGMESTYLTTINTDEGIQRVEFSRNTGEMVIPEGLVVPWADTLCKRALEENRMFSDNVAECWGDSDAAKALGIKTYLSAPIRSQDGRVLGTVCAASSEQVARSPSVEPLLGLLSGLLGYSLERELLVGQLQAANAELATLALTDSLTGLANRRAILRDLDHLFALAQRDNKYVLIGVIDLDCSGLLIPDTDLGENPRRERGV
;
A
#
# COMPACT_ATOMS: atom_id res chain seq x y z
N MET A 1 -24.18 23.14 4.39
CA MET A 1 -24.51 21.73 4.68
C MET A 1 -24.83 20.97 3.41
N ASP A 2 -25.70 21.50 2.54
CA ASP A 2 -26.13 20.81 1.31
C ASP A 2 -25.01 20.50 0.31
N GLN A 3 -24.04 21.40 0.14
CA GLN A 3 -22.89 21.14 -0.74
C GLN A 3 -22.00 19.99 -0.26
N ILE A 4 -21.82 19.85 1.05
CA ILE A 4 -21.04 18.74 1.63
C ILE A 4 -21.76 17.41 1.39
N LEU A 5 -23.06 17.37 1.66
CA LEU A 5 -23.87 16.18 1.43
C LEU A 5 -23.93 15.79 -0.05
N SER A 6 -24.08 16.76 -0.95
CA SER A 6 -24.06 16.54 -2.41
C SER A 6 -22.72 15.92 -2.84
N LEU A 7 -21.59 16.52 -2.44
CA LEU A 7 -20.27 16.02 -2.78
C LEU A 7 -20.04 14.60 -2.25
N LEU A 8 -20.40 14.33 -1.00
CA LEU A 8 -20.24 12.99 -0.41
C LEU A 8 -21.13 11.96 -1.09
N SER A 9 -22.39 12.33 -1.40
CA SER A 9 -23.34 11.44 -2.08
C SER A 9 -22.94 11.09 -3.51
N GLU A 10 -22.21 11.95 -4.19
CA GLU A 10 -21.69 11.70 -5.53
C GLU A 10 -20.36 10.94 -5.49
N THR A 11 -19.46 11.32 -4.57
CA THR A 11 -18.08 10.81 -4.52
C THR A 11 -18.02 9.39 -3.96
N ILE A 12 -18.68 9.13 -2.82
CA ILE A 12 -18.53 7.85 -2.09
C ILE A 12 -18.96 6.65 -2.94
N PRO A 13 -20.13 6.65 -3.63
CA PRO A 13 -20.55 5.49 -4.41
C PRO A 13 -19.71 5.21 -5.65
N GLN A 14 -19.01 6.23 -6.15
CA GLN A 14 -18.21 6.14 -7.38
C GLN A 14 -16.74 5.82 -7.11
N ALA A 15 -16.25 6.06 -5.90
CA ALA A 15 -14.85 5.84 -5.53
C ALA A 15 -14.51 4.34 -5.50
N ARG A 16 -13.59 3.92 -6.37
CA ARG A 16 -13.08 2.55 -6.46
C ARG A 16 -11.69 2.38 -5.87
N SER A 17 -10.98 3.50 -5.62
CA SER A 17 -9.65 3.54 -5.01
C SER A 17 -9.61 4.58 -3.90
N LEU A 18 -8.61 4.46 -3.02
CA LEU A 18 -8.33 5.46 -2.00
C LEU A 18 -8.11 6.84 -2.61
N GLU A 19 -7.40 6.93 -3.74
CA GLU A 19 -7.15 8.20 -4.44
C GLU A 19 -8.44 8.90 -4.86
N GLN A 20 -9.36 8.16 -5.49
CA GLN A 20 -10.66 8.70 -5.94
C GLN A 20 -11.52 9.20 -4.79
N LEU A 21 -11.35 8.65 -3.60
CA LEU A 21 -12.01 9.11 -2.39
C LEU A 21 -11.25 10.27 -1.74
N ALA A 22 -9.93 10.17 -1.59
CA ALA A 22 -9.12 11.11 -0.84
C ALA A 22 -9.07 12.51 -1.48
N ARG A 23 -8.85 12.60 -2.80
CA ARG A 23 -8.71 13.90 -3.48
C ARG A 23 -9.92 14.85 -3.31
N PRO A 24 -11.17 14.41 -3.53
CA PRO A 24 -12.34 15.25 -3.26
C PRO A 24 -12.49 15.60 -1.77
N LEU A 25 -12.19 14.66 -0.87
CA LEU A 25 -12.28 14.90 0.57
C LEU A 25 -11.22 15.91 1.06
N LEU A 26 -9.99 15.85 0.55
CA LEU A 26 -8.95 16.85 0.82
C LEU A 26 -9.34 18.22 0.26
N SER A 27 -9.95 18.26 -0.92
CA SER A 27 -10.50 19.50 -1.49
C SER A 27 -11.58 20.12 -0.60
N LEU A 28 -12.49 19.27 -0.11
CA LEU A 28 -13.54 19.71 0.81
C LEU A 28 -12.95 20.23 2.13
N LEU A 29 -11.96 19.53 2.69
CA LEU A 29 -11.28 19.94 3.91
C LEU A 29 -10.60 21.30 3.74
N SER A 30 -9.88 21.51 2.62
CA SER A 30 -9.26 22.81 2.28
C SER A 30 -10.29 23.95 2.19
N GLN A 31 -11.43 23.71 1.54
CA GLN A 31 -12.48 24.73 1.40
C GLN A 31 -13.11 25.11 2.74
N ILE A 32 -13.33 24.14 3.62
CA ILE A 32 -14.00 24.38 4.91
C ILE A 32 -13.05 24.98 5.94
N THR A 33 -11.80 24.56 5.93
CA THR A 33 -10.79 25.07 6.87
C THR A 33 -10.15 26.36 6.42
N GLY A 34 -10.11 26.63 5.11
CA GLY A 34 -9.33 27.72 4.52
C GLY A 34 -7.81 27.51 4.61
N MET A 35 -7.36 26.30 5.02
CA MET A 35 -5.94 26.00 5.16
C MET A 35 -5.28 25.74 3.81
N GLU A 36 -4.02 26.14 3.68
CA GLU A 36 -3.26 26.14 2.42
C GLU A 36 -2.93 24.74 1.92
N SER A 37 -2.63 23.82 2.84
CA SER A 37 -2.26 22.45 2.50
C SER A 37 -3.12 21.46 3.27
N THR A 38 -3.76 20.53 2.54
CA THR A 38 -4.48 19.40 3.13
C THR A 38 -3.91 18.11 2.56
N TYR A 39 -3.70 17.11 3.40
CA TYR A 39 -3.00 15.89 2.97
C TYR A 39 -3.40 14.66 3.78
N LEU A 40 -3.26 13.52 3.14
CA LEU A 40 -3.44 12.20 3.71
C LEU A 40 -2.08 11.53 3.81
N THR A 41 -1.81 10.91 4.95
CA THR A 41 -0.58 10.16 5.17
C THR A 41 -0.88 8.72 5.56
N THR A 42 0.07 7.83 5.28
CA THR A 42 0.15 6.50 5.84
C THR A 42 1.32 6.39 6.81
N ILE A 43 1.21 5.48 7.76
CA ILE A 43 2.22 5.22 8.78
C ILE A 43 2.64 3.77 8.69
N ASN A 44 3.95 3.54 8.48
CA ASN A 44 4.58 2.24 8.64
C ASN A 44 5.28 2.21 10.00
N THR A 45 4.67 1.54 10.97
CA THR A 45 5.20 1.44 12.34
C THR A 45 6.46 0.58 12.41
N ASP A 46 6.60 -0.41 11.52
CA ASP A 46 7.73 -1.33 11.52
C ASP A 46 9.00 -0.62 11.01
N GLU A 47 8.85 0.23 10.02
CA GLU A 47 9.93 1.07 9.48
C GLU A 47 10.09 2.40 10.24
N GLY A 48 9.12 2.76 11.08
CA GLY A 48 9.11 4.02 11.82
C GLY A 48 8.99 5.26 10.93
N ILE A 49 8.28 5.16 9.82
CA ILE A 49 8.12 6.22 8.83
C ILE A 49 6.65 6.63 8.63
N GLN A 50 6.47 7.86 8.19
CA GLN A 50 5.22 8.40 7.69
C GLN A 50 5.42 8.85 6.25
N ARG A 51 4.47 8.52 5.37
CA ARG A 51 4.46 8.92 3.96
C ARG A 51 3.25 9.77 3.64
N VAL A 52 3.44 10.85 2.88
CA VAL A 52 2.34 11.63 2.29
C VAL A 52 1.86 10.91 1.03
N GLU A 53 0.65 10.39 1.06
CA GLU A 53 0.06 9.67 -0.09
C GLU A 53 -0.58 10.65 -1.07
N PHE A 54 -1.43 11.53 -0.56
CA PHE A 54 -2.12 12.53 -1.38
C PHE A 54 -2.07 13.88 -0.69
N SER A 55 -1.91 14.93 -1.47
CA SER A 55 -1.95 16.30 -0.97
C SER A 55 -2.70 17.23 -1.92
N ARG A 56 -3.23 18.30 -1.35
CA ARG A 56 -3.78 19.45 -2.07
C ARG A 56 -3.15 20.71 -1.47
N ASN A 57 -2.41 21.43 -2.27
CA ASN A 57 -1.75 22.67 -1.92
C ASN A 57 -2.40 23.82 -2.69
N THR A 58 -2.84 24.87 -2.00
CA THR A 58 -3.56 26.01 -2.59
C THR A 58 -2.86 27.35 -2.35
N GLY A 59 -1.82 27.37 -1.50
CA GLY A 59 -1.02 28.52 -1.15
C GLY A 59 0.46 28.34 -1.45
N GLU A 60 1.30 29.13 -0.77
CA GLU A 60 2.75 29.06 -0.90
C GLU A 60 3.33 27.84 -0.18
N MET A 61 2.64 27.36 0.87
CA MET A 61 3.03 26.14 1.57
C MET A 61 2.77 24.92 0.70
N VAL A 62 3.82 24.15 0.41
CA VAL A 62 3.73 22.95 -0.41
C VAL A 62 4.20 21.75 0.40
N ILE A 63 3.29 20.80 0.62
CA ILE A 63 3.58 19.48 1.16
C ILE A 63 3.48 18.49 0.00
N PRO A 64 4.62 17.97 -0.51
CA PRO A 64 4.63 17.14 -1.72
C PRO A 64 4.12 15.73 -1.45
N GLU A 65 3.42 15.17 -2.43
CA GLU A 65 3.08 13.74 -2.44
C GLU A 65 4.36 12.90 -2.52
N GLY A 66 4.36 11.73 -1.88
CA GLY A 66 5.51 10.84 -1.81
C GLY A 66 6.57 11.26 -0.78
N LEU A 67 6.42 12.39 -0.08
CA LEU A 67 7.32 12.77 1.01
C LEU A 67 7.31 11.71 2.11
N VAL A 68 8.49 11.22 2.46
CA VAL A 68 8.69 10.26 3.56
C VAL A 68 9.48 10.93 4.66
N VAL A 69 8.98 10.85 5.88
CA VAL A 69 9.61 11.44 7.08
C VAL A 69 9.63 10.43 8.23
N PRO A 70 10.60 10.54 9.16
CA PRO A 70 10.58 9.74 10.38
C PRO A 70 9.30 10.03 11.18
N TRP A 71 8.54 8.99 11.51
CA TRP A 71 7.29 9.11 12.27
C TRP A 71 7.49 9.80 13.63
N ALA A 72 8.64 9.53 14.25
CA ALA A 72 8.96 10.02 15.60
C ALA A 72 8.93 11.55 15.75
N ASP A 73 9.22 12.30 14.69
CA ASP A 73 9.33 13.78 14.72
C ASP A 73 8.20 14.50 13.96
N THR A 74 7.11 13.80 13.67
CA THR A 74 6.01 14.43 12.94
C THR A 74 5.04 15.16 13.87
N LEU A 75 4.45 16.26 13.38
CA LEU A 75 3.35 16.93 14.06
C LEU A 75 2.13 16.02 14.24
N CYS A 76 1.92 15.09 13.30
CA CYS A 76 0.86 14.08 13.38
C CYS A 76 1.00 13.21 14.63
N LYS A 77 2.23 12.75 14.94
CA LYS A 77 2.50 11.94 16.13
C LYS A 77 2.25 12.73 17.39
N ARG A 78 2.78 13.95 17.48
CA ARG A 78 2.59 14.84 18.63
C ARG A 78 1.11 15.13 18.88
N ALA A 79 0.37 15.48 17.83
CA ALA A 79 -1.07 15.71 17.89
C ALA A 79 -1.84 14.49 18.42
N LEU A 80 -1.42 13.30 18.01
CA LEU A 80 -2.03 12.04 18.45
C LEU A 80 -1.74 11.72 19.92
N GLU A 81 -0.48 11.86 20.34
CA GLU A 81 -0.02 11.58 21.71
C GLU A 81 -0.62 12.56 22.73
N GLU A 82 -0.74 13.84 22.35
CA GLU A 82 -1.34 14.88 23.18
C GLU A 82 -2.87 14.93 23.08
N ASN A 83 -3.47 14.10 22.20
CA ASN A 83 -4.90 14.19 21.86
C ASN A 83 -5.33 15.61 21.44
N ARG A 84 -4.45 16.32 20.73
CA ARG A 84 -4.61 17.70 20.30
C ARG A 84 -4.82 17.73 18.78
N MET A 85 -6.06 17.65 18.35
CA MET A 85 -6.40 17.62 16.92
C MET A 85 -6.17 18.94 16.19
N PHE A 86 -6.15 20.07 16.90
CA PHE A 86 -6.04 21.41 16.33
C PHE A 86 -5.09 22.29 17.15
N SER A 87 -4.26 23.07 16.47
CA SER A 87 -3.47 24.16 17.04
C SER A 87 -3.45 25.34 16.06
N ASP A 88 -3.80 26.52 16.54
CA ASP A 88 -3.68 27.79 15.81
C ASP A 88 -2.37 28.51 16.10
N ASN A 89 -1.55 27.97 16.99
CA ASN A 89 -0.22 28.45 17.32
C ASN A 89 0.75 27.26 17.52
N VAL A 90 1.22 26.71 16.41
CA VAL A 90 2.16 25.55 16.40
C VAL A 90 3.47 25.90 17.09
N ALA A 91 3.93 27.14 16.98
CA ALA A 91 5.16 27.60 17.62
C ALA A 91 5.10 27.54 19.16
N GLU A 92 3.93 27.76 19.74
CA GLU A 92 3.72 27.67 21.19
C GLU A 92 3.63 26.23 21.66
N CYS A 93 2.93 25.36 20.91
CA CYS A 93 2.69 23.97 21.29
C CYS A 93 3.89 23.07 20.95
N TRP A 94 4.47 23.25 19.78
CA TRP A 94 5.47 22.36 19.17
C TRP A 94 6.60 23.14 18.49
N GLY A 95 7.03 24.24 19.10
CA GLY A 95 8.06 25.14 18.58
C GLY A 95 9.45 24.52 18.47
N ASP A 96 9.65 23.32 18.99
CA ASP A 96 10.86 22.51 18.84
C ASP A 96 10.86 21.66 17.57
N SER A 97 9.71 21.48 16.89
CA SER A 97 9.60 20.70 15.65
C SER A 97 10.37 21.33 14.49
N ASP A 98 11.37 20.64 13.96
CA ASP A 98 12.11 21.10 12.81
C ASP A 98 11.26 21.12 11.53
N ALA A 99 10.35 20.16 11.37
CA ALA A 99 9.42 20.13 10.24
C ALA A 99 8.47 21.34 10.24
N ALA A 100 7.94 21.72 11.41
CA ALA A 100 7.08 22.89 11.54
C ALA A 100 7.82 24.18 11.20
N LYS A 101 9.06 24.33 11.67
CA LYS A 101 9.92 25.49 11.35
C LYS A 101 10.26 25.57 9.88
N ALA A 102 10.68 24.45 9.27
CA ALA A 102 11.09 24.39 7.87
C ALA A 102 9.95 24.76 6.91
N LEU A 103 8.72 24.38 7.25
CA LEU A 103 7.52 24.66 6.45
C LEU A 103 6.80 25.95 6.89
N GLY A 104 7.22 26.60 7.98
CA GLY A 104 6.58 27.80 8.48
C GLY A 104 5.15 27.57 8.98
N ILE A 105 4.84 26.37 9.49
CA ILE A 105 3.49 26.00 9.93
C ILE A 105 3.10 26.80 11.17
N LYS A 106 2.04 27.59 11.08
CA LYS A 106 1.44 28.30 12.21
C LYS A 106 0.16 27.64 12.71
N THR A 107 -0.68 27.14 11.80
CA THR A 107 -1.90 26.43 12.12
C THR A 107 -1.82 25.01 11.62
N TYR A 108 -2.21 24.07 12.47
CA TYR A 108 -2.16 22.64 12.18
C TYR A 108 -3.43 21.94 12.65
N LEU A 109 -3.92 21.03 11.83
CA LEU A 109 -5.08 20.19 12.09
C LEU A 109 -4.73 18.75 11.70
N SER A 110 -5.06 17.79 12.57
CA SER A 110 -4.82 16.36 12.28
C SER A 110 -5.85 15.47 12.93
N ALA A 111 -6.31 14.46 12.21
CA ALA A 111 -7.10 13.38 12.79
C ALA A 111 -6.52 12.01 12.39
N PRO A 112 -6.47 11.05 13.31
CA PRO A 112 -6.00 9.71 13.02
C PRO A 112 -6.99 8.96 12.12
N ILE A 113 -6.43 8.26 11.14
CA ILE A 113 -7.14 7.28 10.33
C ILE A 113 -6.91 5.91 10.97
N ARG A 114 -7.99 5.27 11.41
CA ARG A 114 -7.92 4.00 12.14
C ARG A 114 -8.56 2.87 11.35
N SER A 115 -8.01 1.68 11.51
CA SER A 115 -8.65 0.43 11.11
C SER A 115 -9.81 0.08 12.06
N GLN A 116 -10.59 -0.93 11.71
CA GLN A 116 -11.71 -1.40 12.54
C GLN A 116 -11.26 -1.92 13.92
N ASP A 117 -10.05 -2.47 14.01
CA ASP A 117 -9.42 -2.91 15.27
C ASP A 117 -8.78 -1.78 16.08
N GLY A 118 -8.89 -0.52 15.62
CA GLY A 118 -8.41 0.68 16.31
C GLY A 118 -6.95 1.05 16.04
N ARG A 119 -6.21 0.27 15.24
CA ARG A 119 -4.83 0.58 14.85
C ARG A 119 -4.77 1.84 14.00
N VAL A 120 -3.81 2.70 14.25
CA VAL A 120 -3.58 3.90 13.43
C VAL A 120 -2.88 3.50 12.14
N LEU A 121 -3.56 3.73 11.01
CA LEU A 121 -3.06 3.45 9.66
C LEU A 121 -2.40 4.68 9.04
N GLY A 122 -2.82 5.87 9.45
CA GLY A 122 -2.37 7.12 8.89
C GLY A 122 -3.03 8.32 9.56
N THR A 123 -2.93 9.47 8.92
CA THR A 123 -3.60 10.71 9.39
C THR A 123 -4.15 11.49 8.20
N VAL A 124 -5.26 12.19 8.42
CA VAL A 124 -5.74 13.27 7.55
C VAL A 124 -5.42 14.59 8.23
N CYS A 125 -4.75 15.47 7.50
CA CYS A 125 -4.16 16.68 8.05
C CYS A 125 -4.48 17.91 7.21
N ALA A 126 -4.41 19.07 7.87
CA ALA A 126 -4.36 20.37 7.22
C ALA A 126 -3.33 21.25 7.92
N ALA A 127 -2.63 22.08 7.13
CA ALA A 127 -1.62 22.99 7.62
C ALA A 127 -1.71 24.36 6.90
N SER A 128 -1.34 25.41 7.60
CA SER A 128 -1.24 26.76 7.04
C SER A 128 -0.05 27.53 7.63
N SER A 129 0.57 28.34 6.79
CA SER A 129 1.58 29.31 7.20
C SER A 129 0.95 30.55 7.86
N GLU A 130 -0.37 30.64 7.84
CA GLU A 130 -1.11 31.70 8.50
C GLU A 130 -1.88 31.17 9.72
N GLN A 131 -2.26 32.09 10.59
CA GLN A 131 -3.09 31.77 11.73
C GLN A 131 -4.55 31.68 11.31
N VAL A 132 -5.14 30.49 11.39
CA VAL A 132 -6.52 30.21 11.00
C VAL A 132 -7.32 29.88 12.26
N ALA A 133 -8.44 30.58 12.44
CA ALA A 133 -9.30 30.36 13.59
C ALA A 133 -10.00 29.00 13.53
N ARG A 134 -10.16 28.34 14.69
CA ARG A 134 -10.88 27.09 14.81
C ARG A 134 -12.35 27.25 14.44
N SER A 135 -12.81 26.47 13.47
CA SER A 135 -14.24 26.38 13.15
C SER A 135 -14.89 25.20 13.86
N PRO A 136 -16.00 25.38 14.59
CA PRO A 136 -16.69 24.30 15.29
C PRO A 136 -17.19 23.17 14.39
N SER A 137 -17.40 23.44 13.11
CA SER A 137 -17.89 22.45 12.14
C SER A 137 -16.80 21.51 11.62
N VAL A 138 -15.53 21.81 11.87
CA VAL A 138 -14.39 21.03 11.33
C VAL A 138 -14.23 19.69 12.05
N GLU A 139 -14.40 19.62 13.36
CA GLU A 139 -14.19 18.38 14.13
C GLU A 139 -15.15 17.24 13.73
N PRO A 140 -16.48 17.47 13.66
CA PRO A 140 -17.40 16.43 13.21
C PRO A 140 -17.11 15.98 11.77
N LEU A 141 -16.76 16.91 10.90
CA LEU A 141 -16.37 16.60 9.53
C LEU A 141 -15.09 15.75 9.49
N LEU A 142 -14.09 16.13 10.25
CA LEU A 142 -12.84 15.40 10.31
C LEU A 142 -13.04 13.95 10.76
N GLY A 143 -13.90 13.75 11.76
CA GLY A 143 -14.29 12.40 12.22
C GLY A 143 -14.93 11.58 11.11
N LEU A 144 -15.83 12.17 10.33
CA LEU A 144 -16.43 11.52 9.16
C LEU A 144 -15.39 11.19 8.08
N LEU A 145 -14.54 12.17 7.72
CA LEU A 145 -13.52 11.99 6.69
C LEU A 145 -12.50 10.91 7.09
N SER A 146 -12.02 10.95 8.34
CA SER A 146 -11.07 9.95 8.83
C SER A 146 -11.67 8.54 8.87
N GLY A 147 -12.95 8.40 9.20
CA GLY A 147 -13.66 7.12 9.15
C GLY A 147 -13.79 6.55 7.73
N LEU A 148 -14.22 7.38 6.77
CA LEU A 148 -14.33 6.97 5.37
C LEU A 148 -12.98 6.59 4.76
N LEU A 149 -11.95 7.40 5.03
CA LEU A 149 -10.59 7.14 4.58
C LEU A 149 -10.00 5.89 5.24
N GLY A 150 -10.32 5.67 6.53
CA GLY A 150 -9.90 4.48 7.26
C GLY A 150 -10.43 3.20 6.63
N TYR A 151 -11.71 3.14 6.34
CA TYR A 151 -12.33 2.00 5.66
C TYR A 151 -11.70 1.74 4.28
N SER A 152 -11.49 2.79 3.49
CA SER A 152 -10.90 2.66 2.15
C SER A 152 -9.43 2.22 2.20
N LEU A 153 -8.64 2.80 3.10
CA LEU A 153 -7.23 2.46 3.28
C LEU A 153 -7.06 1.03 3.78
N GLU A 154 -7.83 0.62 4.78
CA GLU A 154 -7.81 -0.75 5.30
C GLU A 154 -8.16 -1.77 4.21
N ARG A 155 -9.19 -1.47 3.40
CA ARG A 155 -9.58 -2.31 2.25
C ARG A 155 -8.44 -2.47 1.26
N GLU A 156 -7.73 -1.40 0.88
CA GLU A 156 -6.59 -1.49 -0.04
C GLU A 156 -5.44 -2.30 0.53
N LEU A 157 -5.13 -2.13 1.81
CA LEU A 157 -4.11 -2.92 2.50
C LEU A 157 -4.46 -4.42 2.50
N LEU A 158 -5.70 -4.77 2.83
CA LEU A 158 -6.16 -6.16 2.85
C LEU A 158 -6.17 -6.78 1.45
N VAL A 159 -6.60 -6.04 0.43
CA VAL A 159 -6.54 -6.52 -0.97
C VAL A 159 -5.10 -6.75 -1.40
N GLY A 160 -4.18 -5.84 -1.07
CA GLY A 160 -2.75 -6.01 -1.37
C GLY A 160 -2.16 -7.24 -0.69
N GLN A 161 -2.45 -7.46 0.60
CA GLN A 161 -2.01 -8.65 1.34
C GLN A 161 -2.57 -9.95 0.73
N LEU A 162 -3.85 -9.96 0.37
CA LEU A 162 -4.47 -11.11 -0.28
C LEU A 162 -3.85 -11.43 -1.64
N GLN A 163 -3.56 -10.40 -2.44
CA GLN A 163 -2.88 -10.57 -3.73
C GLN A 163 -1.46 -11.12 -3.56
N ALA A 164 -0.70 -10.61 -2.60
CA ALA A 164 0.64 -11.11 -2.29
C ALA A 164 0.62 -12.57 -1.83
N ALA A 165 -0.28 -12.93 -0.91
CA ALA A 165 -0.45 -14.30 -0.45
C ALA A 165 -0.89 -15.25 -1.58
N ASN A 166 -1.79 -14.83 -2.46
CA ASN A 166 -2.20 -15.63 -3.62
C ASN A 166 -1.06 -15.83 -4.63
N ALA A 167 -0.21 -14.81 -4.85
CA ALA A 167 0.96 -14.93 -5.72
C ALA A 167 1.98 -15.93 -5.13
N GLU A 168 2.22 -15.88 -3.83
CA GLU A 168 3.08 -16.84 -3.13
C GLU A 168 2.54 -18.28 -3.23
N LEU A 169 1.26 -18.48 -2.93
CA LEU A 169 0.60 -19.76 -3.08
C LEU A 169 0.67 -20.30 -4.52
N ALA A 170 0.48 -19.44 -5.52
CA ALA A 170 0.61 -19.81 -6.92
C ALA A 170 2.03 -20.25 -7.26
N THR A 171 3.04 -19.57 -6.75
CA THR A 171 4.45 -19.95 -6.93
C THR A 171 4.73 -21.31 -6.31
N LEU A 172 4.33 -21.54 -5.06
CA LEU A 172 4.50 -22.81 -4.37
C LEU A 172 3.76 -23.99 -5.07
N ALA A 173 2.58 -23.70 -5.64
CA ALA A 173 1.78 -24.72 -6.35
C ALA A 173 2.30 -25.07 -7.75
N LEU A 174 3.13 -24.23 -8.36
CA LEU A 174 3.55 -24.35 -9.78
C LEU A 174 5.05 -24.55 -9.96
N THR A 175 5.85 -24.41 -8.90
CA THR A 175 7.29 -24.64 -8.95
C THR A 175 7.68 -25.92 -8.20
N ASP A 176 8.75 -26.54 -8.63
CA ASP A 176 9.43 -27.62 -7.92
C ASP A 176 10.34 -27.00 -6.86
N SER A 177 10.19 -27.41 -5.61
CA SER A 177 10.89 -26.83 -4.47
C SER A 177 12.41 -27.09 -4.46
N LEU A 178 12.87 -28.11 -5.18
CA LEU A 178 14.28 -28.48 -5.22
C LEU A 178 15.04 -27.71 -6.32
N THR A 179 14.42 -27.58 -7.49
CA THR A 179 15.07 -27.05 -8.69
C THR A 179 14.66 -25.62 -9.01
N GLY A 180 13.55 -25.11 -8.44
CA GLY A 180 12.97 -23.83 -8.78
C GLY A 180 12.32 -23.75 -10.17
N LEU A 181 12.28 -24.86 -10.90
CA LEU A 181 11.67 -24.96 -12.22
C LEU A 181 10.15 -25.17 -12.12
N ALA A 182 9.44 -24.98 -13.23
CA ALA A 182 8.03 -25.31 -13.31
C ALA A 182 7.82 -26.79 -12.99
N ASN A 183 6.92 -27.09 -12.02
CA ASN A 183 6.59 -28.47 -11.70
C ASN A 183 5.72 -29.12 -12.79
N ARG A 184 5.50 -30.42 -12.71
CA ARG A 184 4.71 -31.19 -13.68
C ARG A 184 3.34 -30.55 -13.95
N ARG A 185 2.69 -30.03 -12.92
CA ARG A 185 1.36 -29.41 -13.04
C ARG A 185 1.39 -28.11 -13.85
N ALA A 186 2.40 -27.28 -13.62
CA ALA A 186 2.60 -26.04 -14.38
C ALA A 186 2.90 -26.33 -15.84
N ILE A 187 3.82 -27.28 -16.11
CA ILE A 187 4.18 -27.65 -17.49
C ILE A 187 2.98 -28.16 -18.28
N LEU A 188 2.16 -29.06 -17.69
CA LEU A 188 0.97 -29.57 -18.38
C LEU A 188 -0.04 -28.47 -18.70
N ARG A 189 -0.29 -27.57 -17.76
CA ARG A 189 -1.19 -26.40 -17.99
C ARG A 189 -0.67 -25.50 -19.11
N ASP A 190 0.63 -25.21 -19.11
CA ASP A 190 1.24 -24.35 -20.11
C ASP A 190 1.26 -25.01 -21.50
N LEU A 191 1.43 -26.33 -21.57
CA LEU A 191 1.28 -27.12 -22.79
C LEU A 191 -0.14 -27.06 -23.36
N ASP A 192 -1.18 -27.22 -22.53
CA ASP A 192 -2.57 -27.07 -22.98
C ASP A 192 -2.82 -25.69 -23.60
N HIS A 193 -2.28 -24.64 -22.97
CA HIS A 193 -2.38 -23.28 -23.50
C HIS A 193 -1.62 -23.10 -24.82
N LEU A 194 -0.39 -23.63 -24.92
CA LEU A 194 0.42 -23.58 -26.14
C LEU A 194 -0.24 -24.35 -27.29
N PHE A 195 -0.84 -25.50 -27.03
CA PHE A 195 -1.58 -26.26 -28.04
C PHE A 195 -2.80 -25.47 -28.57
N ALA A 196 -3.56 -24.82 -27.66
CA ALA A 196 -4.71 -24.00 -28.07
C ALA A 196 -4.28 -22.81 -28.95
N LEU A 197 -3.16 -22.16 -28.59
CA LEU A 197 -2.57 -21.06 -29.38
C LEU A 197 -2.08 -21.56 -30.77
N ALA A 198 -1.32 -22.66 -30.78
CA ALA A 198 -0.79 -23.22 -32.02
C ALA A 198 -1.91 -23.64 -32.98
N GLN A 199 -2.97 -24.23 -32.48
CA GLN A 199 -4.15 -24.60 -33.26
C GLN A 199 -4.83 -23.37 -33.85
N ARG A 200 -5.00 -22.30 -33.09
CA ARG A 200 -5.58 -21.03 -33.57
C ARG A 200 -4.74 -20.37 -34.65
N ASP A 201 -3.40 -20.39 -34.46
CA ASP A 201 -2.45 -19.71 -35.35
C ASP A 201 -1.94 -20.61 -36.49
N ASN A 202 -2.46 -21.84 -36.60
CA ASN A 202 -2.04 -22.88 -37.59
C ASN A 202 -0.54 -23.16 -37.52
N LYS A 203 0.00 -23.28 -36.28
CA LYS A 203 1.41 -23.55 -35.98
C LYS A 203 1.58 -24.91 -35.30
N TYR A 204 2.82 -25.36 -35.21
CA TYR A 204 3.19 -26.60 -34.54
C TYR A 204 3.87 -26.30 -33.20
N VAL A 205 3.71 -27.21 -32.22
CA VAL A 205 4.43 -27.21 -30.96
C VAL A 205 5.42 -28.38 -30.99
N LEU A 206 6.71 -28.10 -30.75
CA LEU A 206 7.73 -29.09 -30.56
C LEU A 206 7.99 -29.30 -29.08
N ILE A 207 7.95 -30.56 -28.62
CA ILE A 207 8.20 -30.89 -27.21
C ILE A 207 9.42 -31.78 -27.13
N GLY A 208 10.37 -31.44 -26.25
CA GLY A 208 11.52 -32.29 -25.90
C GLY A 208 11.40 -32.78 -24.47
N VAL A 209 11.69 -34.04 -24.23
CA VAL A 209 11.80 -34.63 -22.91
C VAL A 209 13.25 -35.11 -22.74
N ILE A 210 13.88 -34.70 -21.64
CA ILE A 210 15.25 -35.12 -21.29
C ILE A 210 15.16 -35.92 -20.01
N ASP A 211 15.67 -37.12 -20.03
CA ASP A 211 15.86 -37.95 -18.86
C ASP A 211 17.35 -38.08 -18.56
N LEU A 212 17.70 -38.03 -17.28
CA LEU A 212 19.07 -38.17 -16.81
C LEU A 212 19.26 -39.61 -16.30
N ASP A 213 19.74 -40.48 -17.17
CA ASP A 213 20.16 -41.81 -16.78
C ASP A 213 21.30 -41.69 -15.76
N CYS A 214 21.16 -42.28 -14.59
CA CYS A 214 22.16 -42.30 -13.52
C CYS A 214 22.18 -41.10 -12.56
N SER A 215 21.09 -40.43 -12.33
CA SER A 215 20.99 -39.43 -11.25
C SER A 215 21.23 -40.01 -9.82
N GLY A 216 21.38 -41.32 -9.69
CA GLY A 216 21.73 -41.99 -8.43
C GLY A 216 23.22 -42.38 -8.26
N LEU A 217 24.10 -42.03 -9.21
CA LEU A 217 25.51 -42.45 -9.24
C LEU A 217 26.50 -41.27 -9.24
N LEU A 218 26.21 -40.22 -8.46
CA LEU A 218 27.23 -39.28 -7.95
C LEU A 218 27.69 -39.72 -6.56
N ILE A 219 27.84 -41.02 -6.35
CA ILE A 219 28.63 -41.56 -5.22
C ILE A 219 30.03 -41.84 -5.80
N PRO A 220 31.09 -41.23 -5.26
CA PRO A 220 32.45 -41.55 -5.72
C PRO A 220 32.68 -43.05 -5.58
N ASP A 221 33.32 -43.66 -6.58
CA ASP A 221 33.71 -45.02 -6.68
C ASP A 221 34.39 -45.51 -5.38
N THR A 222 33.65 -46.13 -4.51
CA THR A 222 34.15 -47.04 -3.50
C THR A 222 33.32 -48.32 -3.58
N ASP A 223 33.86 -49.25 -4.38
CA ASP A 223 33.60 -50.67 -4.28
C ASP A 223 32.13 -51.12 -4.40
N LEU A 224 31.60 -51.19 -5.61
CA LEU A 224 30.40 -51.99 -5.90
C LEU A 224 30.70 -53.02 -6.98
N GLY A 225 30.73 -54.24 -6.54
CA GLY A 225 30.86 -55.41 -7.39
C GLY A 225 29.86 -55.45 -8.55
N GLU A 226 30.25 -56.17 -9.55
CA GLU A 226 29.65 -56.45 -10.83
C GLU A 226 28.11 -56.31 -10.91
N ASN A 227 27.64 -55.42 -11.78
CA ASN A 227 26.23 -55.26 -12.11
C ASN A 227 25.75 -56.42 -13.02
N PRO A 228 24.84 -57.30 -12.54
CA PRO A 228 24.41 -58.48 -13.30
C PRO A 228 23.36 -58.21 -14.39
N ARG A 229 23.20 -56.99 -14.86
CA ARG A 229 22.18 -56.67 -15.86
C ARG A 229 22.72 -56.20 -17.23
N ARG A 230 23.87 -56.73 -17.64
CA ARG A 230 24.32 -56.57 -19.03
C ARG A 230 24.25 -57.88 -19.79
N GLU A 231 23.07 -58.50 -19.88
CA GLU A 231 22.79 -59.50 -20.90
C GLU A 231 21.29 -59.57 -21.14
N ARG A 232 20.85 -58.83 -22.14
CA ARG A 232 19.85 -59.26 -23.14
C ARG A 232 19.76 -58.23 -24.25
N GLY A 233 20.71 -58.31 -25.18
CA GLY A 233 20.46 -57.94 -26.53
C GLY A 233 19.95 -59.14 -27.31
N VAL A 234 18.94 -58.95 -28.07
CA VAL A 234 18.69 -59.33 -29.44
C VAL A 234 17.43 -58.62 -29.87
#